data_8fb2d12f84621b104c821576e2b2c044
#
_entry.id   8fb2d12f84621b104c821576e2b2c044
#
_cell.length_a   1.000
_cell.length_b   1.000
_cell.length_c   1.000
_cell.angle_alpha   90.00
_cell.angle_beta   90.00
_cell.angle_gamma   90.00
#
_symmetry.space_group_name_H-M   'P 1'
#
loop_
_entity.id
_entity.type
_entity.pdbx_description
1 polymer ?
#
loop_
_entity_poly.entity_id
_entity_poly.type
_entity_poly.pdbx_seq_one_letter_code
_entity_poly.pdbx_strand_id
1 'polypeptide(L)'
;MKFTKQTKQVVILYASTLSGVLLGVVASIINTRFLSPADYGDVRYVQNIINFIASLLLFGYFLSGSRLLALSNNELRSRTIRGTMLLILIMACVVLSLSMLVCYFAHSPANPAIAQLFLISIPVCYYPLLLNYINTVSQGDNHIGRLSIARLLPTLLYILTAVFVYQQWGADSESVISIQWGIYSAVLLIIILSAHPKI
;
A
#
# COMPACT_ATOMS: atom_id res chain seq x y z
N MET A 1 32.82 -18.01 -1.46
CA MET A 1 31.64 -18.37 -2.29
C MET A 1 31.18 -17.11 -3.02
N LYS A 2 31.37 -17.00 -4.36
CA LYS A 2 30.88 -15.85 -5.14
C LYS A 2 29.39 -16.08 -5.39
N PHE A 3 28.52 -15.36 -4.69
CA PHE A 3 27.09 -15.39 -4.99
C PHE A 3 26.82 -14.89 -6.41
N THR A 4 26.07 -15.64 -7.18
CA THR A 4 25.61 -15.19 -8.49
C THR A 4 24.68 -13.98 -8.30
N LYS A 5 24.57 -13.11 -9.32
CA LYS A 5 23.68 -11.93 -9.27
C LYS A 5 22.25 -12.31 -8.87
N GLN A 6 21.77 -13.43 -9.36
CA GLN A 6 20.42 -13.96 -9.04
C GLN A 6 20.28 -14.37 -7.58
N THR A 7 21.28 -15.07 -7.01
CA THR A 7 21.26 -15.47 -5.60
C THR A 7 21.23 -14.25 -4.68
N LYS A 8 21.99 -13.19 -5.00
CA LYS A 8 21.98 -11.93 -4.26
C LYS A 8 20.62 -11.26 -4.29
N GLN A 9 19.95 -11.24 -5.44
CA GLN A 9 18.61 -10.67 -5.58
C GLN A 9 17.57 -11.43 -4.75
N VAL A 10 17.61 -12.76 -4.76
CA VAL A 10 16.72 -13.60 -3.95
C VAL A 10 16.93 -13.34 -2.47
N VAL A 11 18.17 -13.28 -2.00
CA VAL A 11 18.49 -12.99 -0.59
C VAL A 11 17.97 -11.61 -0.17
N ILE A 12 18.15 -10.58 -1.00
CA ILE A 12 17.63 -9.23 -0.73
C ILE A 12 16.10 -9.25 -0.65
N LEU A 13 15.43 -9.96 -1.54
CA LEU A 13 13.97 -10.06 -1.54
C LEU A 13 13.46 -10.75 -0.26
N TYR A 14 14.07 -11.87 0.14
CA TYR A 14 13.70 -12.55 1.39
C TYR A 14 13.97 -11.70 2.62
N ALA A 15 15.15 -11.09 2.71
CA ALA A 15 15.52 -10.22 3.82
C ALA A 15 14.55 -9.03 3.93
N SER A 16 14.22 -8.37 2.82
CA SER A 16 13.27 -7.25 2.82
C SER A 16 11.86 -7.69 3.20
N THR A 17 11.43 -8.86 2.77
CA THR A 17 10.10 -9.38 3.14
C THR A 17 10.04 -9.70 4.64
N LEU A 18 11.04 -10.38 5.18
CA LEU A 18 11.11 -10.69 6.60
C LEU A 18 11.19 -9.42 7.46
N SER A 19 12.05 -8.47 7.07
CA SER A 19 12.14 -7.18 7.75
C SER A 19 10.82 -6.41 7.69
N GLY A 20 10.10 -6.46 6.56
CA GLY A 20 8.78 -5.84 6.42
C GLY A 20 7.75 -6.44 7.37
N VAL A 21 7.75 -7.77 7.55
CA VAL A 21 6.87 -8.44 8.53
C VAL A 21 7.22 -8.01 9.95
N LEU A 22 8.51 -8.00 10.32
CA LEU A 22 8.96 -7.55 11.65
C LEU A 22 8.56 -6.10 11.93
N LEU A 23 8.76 -5.20 10.97
CA LEU A 23 8.32 -3.81 11.08
C LEU A 23 6.79 -3.69 11.21
N GLY A 24 6.04 -4.53 10.50
CA GLY A 24 4.58 -4.60 10.63
C GLY A 24 4.13 -5.00 12.04
N VAL A 25 4.84 -5.95 12.67
CA VAL A 25 4.60 -6.33 14.07
C VAL A 25 4.90 -5.16 15.01
N VAL A 26 6.04 -4.47 14.82
CA VAL A 26 6.37 -3.27 15.63
C VAL A 26 5.31 -2.19 15.47
N ALA A 27 4.87 -1.90 14.25
CA ALA A 27 3.79 -0.94 13.99
C ALA A 27 2.47 -1.34 14.69
N SER A 28 2.15 -2.63 14.68
CA SER A 28 0.96 -3.15 15.39
C SER A 28 1.08 -3.00 16.91
N ILE A 29 2.26 -3.26 17.49
CA ILE A 29 2.52 -3.08 18.93
C ILE A 29 2.38 -1.59 19.31
N ILE A 30 2.89 -0.67 18.48
CA ILE A 30 2.75 0.76 18.72
C ILE A 30 1.25 1.13 18.73
N ASN A 31 0.50 0.72 17.73
CA ASN A 31 -0.93 1.02 17.64
C ASN A 31 -1.70 0.47 18.85
N THR A 32 -1.47 -0.78 19.26
CA THR A 32 -2.15 -1.38 20.42
C THR A 32 -1.73 -0.75 21.75
N ARG A 33 -0.57 -0.10 21.82
CA ARG A 33 -0.12 0.58 23.04
C ARG A 33 -0.75 1.96 23.21
N PHE A 34 -1.03 2.66 22.13
CA PHE A 34 -1.52 4.04 22.15
C PHE A 34 -3.04 4.14 21.94
N LEU A 35 -3.67 3.18 21.29
CA LEU A 35 -5.11 3.14 21.03
C LEU A 35 -5.86 2.37 22.12
N SER A 36 -7.11 2.78 22.36
CA SER A 36 -8.05 1.93 23.09
C SER A 36 -8.36 0.64 22.29
N PRO A 37 -8.79 -0.46 22.94
CA PRO A 37 -9.19 -1.66 22.22
C PRO A 37 -10.33 -1.44 21.21
N ALA A 38 -11.26 -0.51 21.52
CA ALA A 38 -12.36 -0.13 20.64
C ALA A 38 -11.84 0.58 19.38
N ASP A 39 -11.03 1.64 19.55
CA ASP A 39 -10.45 2.39 18.43
C ASP A 39 -9.58 1.51 17.52
N TYR A 40 -8.80 0.61 18.13
CA TYR A 40 -8.00 -0.35 17.36
C TYR A 40 -8.88 -1.30 16.54
N GLY A 41 -10.01 -1.75 17.12
CA GLY A 41 -11.00 -2.57 16.44
C GLY A 41 -11.60 -1.86 15.22
N ASP A 42 -12.00 -0.60 15.39
CA ASP A 42 -12.59 0.23 14.33
C ASP A 42 -11.60 0.49 13.19
N VAL A 43 -10.35 0.83 13.52
CA VAL A 43 -9.27 0.99 12.54
C VAL A 43 -9.08 -0.31 11.73
N ARG A 44 -9.00 -1.45 12.41
CA ARG A 44 -8.81 -2.75 11.75
C ARG A 44 -10.00 -3.15 10.90
N TYR A 45 -11.21 -2.87 11.35
CA TYR A 45 -12.42 -3.11 10.58
C TYR A 45 -12.39 -2.35 9.25
N VAL A 46 -12.14 -1.04 9.28
CA VAL A 46 -12.06 -0.22 8.07
C VAL A 46 -10.92 -0.68 7.16
N GLN A 47 -9.73 -0.95 7.70
CA GLN A 47 -8.59 -1.45 6.93
C GLN A 47 -8.89 -2.79 6.25
N ASN A 48 -9.58 -3.71 6.93
CA ASN A 48 -9.94 -5.00 6.37
C ASN A 48 -10.94 -4.87 5.21
N ILE A 49 -11.94 -3.99 5.34
CA ILE A 49 -12.89 -3.70 4.26
C ILE A 49 -12.16 -3.13 3.03
N ILE A 50 -11.27 -2.16 3.23
CA ILE A 50 -10.48 -1.57 2.14
C ILE A 50 -9.60 -2.64 1.46
N ASN A 51 -8.89 -3.45 2.24
CA ASN A 51 -8.04 -4.51 1.69
C ASN A 51 -8.88 -5.57 0.94
N PHE A 52 -10.06 -5.91 1.44
CA PHE A 52 -10.97 -6.84 0.79
C PHE A 52 -11.42 -6.31 -0.58
N ILE A 53 -11.92 -5.07 -0.62
CA ILE A 53 -12.36 -4.45 -1.89
C ILE A 53 -11.17 -4.29 -2.85
N ALA A 54 -10.01 -3.83 -2.36
CA ALA A 54 -8.81 -3.71 -3.18
C ALA A 54 -8.40 -5.08 -3.77
N SER A 55 -8.48 -6.16 -3.01
CA SER A 55 -8.15 -7.51 -3.50
C SER A 55 -9.09 -7.98 -4.60
N LEU A 56 -10.39 -7.64 -4.53
CA LEU A 56 -11.34 -7.90 -5.60
C LEU A 56 -11.04 -7.10 -6.86
N LEU A 57 -10.67 -5.82 -6.72
CA LEU A 57 -10.34 -4.96 -7.86
C LEU A 57 -9.05 -5.39 -8.58
N LEU A 58 -8.13 -6.01 -7.87
CA LEU A 58 -6.87 -6.48 -8.45
C LEU A 58 -7.03 -7.68 -9.38
N PHE A 59 -7.95 -8.56 -9.12
CA PHE A 59 -8.40 -9.76 -9.87
C PHE A 59 -7.36 -10.42 -10.80
N GLY A 60 -6.12 -10.60 -10.34
CA GLY A 60 -5.04 -11.25 -11.10
C GLY A 60 -4.45 -10.44 -12.26
N TYR A 61 -5.01 -9.27 -12.60
CA TYR A 61 -4.57 -8.46 -13.73
C TYR A 61 -3.10 -8.02 -13.60
N PHE A 62 -2.71 -7.56 -12.43
CA PHE A 62 -1.33 -7.15 -12.18
C PHE A 62 -0.35 -8.33 -12.28
N LEU A 63 -0.75 -9.53 -11.86
CA LEU A 63 0.09 -10.72 -11.99
C LEU A 63 0.35 -11.06 -13.47
N SER A 64 -0.68 -10.98 -14.31
CA SER A 64 -0.55 -11.16 -15.75
C SER A 64 0.33 -10.07 -16.39
N GLY A 65 0.17 -8.83 -15.95
CA GLY A 65 0.97 -7.68 -16.39
C GLY A 65 2.46 -7.86 -16.11
N SER A 66 2.86 -8.38 -14.94
CA SER A 66 4.27 -8.63 -14.62
C SER A 66 4.91 -9.66 -15.57
N ARG A 67 4.16 -10.73 -15.91
CA ARG A 67 4.62 -11.74 -16.86
C ARG A 67 4.77 -11.19 -18.27
N LEU A 68 3.79 -10.42 -18.74
CA LEU A 68 3.83 -9.77 -20.05
C LEU A 68 5.00 -8.77 -20.14
N LEU A 69 5.26 -8.04 -19.07
CA LEU A 69 6.37 -7.10 -18.99
C LEU A 69 7.73 -7.83 -19.04
N ALA A 70 7.88 -8.91 -18.29
CA ALA A 70 9.09 -9.74 -18.28
C ALA A 70 9.38 -10.41 -19.64
N LEU A 71 8.35 -10.72 -20.42
CA LEU A 71 8.47 -11.33 -21.76
C LEU A 71 8.59 -10.29 -22.89
N SER A 72 8.45 -9.01 -22.61
CA SER A 72 8.49 -7.97 -23.63
C SER A 72 9.94 -7.63 -24.01
N ASN A 73 10.33 -7.96 -25.23
CA ASN A 73 11.64 -7.61 -25.80
C ASN A 73 11.63 -6.27 -26.55
N ASN A 74 10.47 -5.60 -26.65
CA ASN A 74 10.29 -4.35 -27.38
C ASN A 74 9.90 -3.24 -26.41
N GLU A 75 10.63 -2.12 -26.46
CA GLU A 75 10.40 -0.96 -25.59
C GLU A 75 9.00 -0.35 -25.76
N LEU A 76 8.49 -0.25 -26.98
CA LEU A 76 7.15 0.24 -27.26
C LEU A 76 6.06 -0.64 -26.59
N ARG A 77 6.21 -1.96 -26.72
CA ARG A 77 5.31 -2.91 -26.08
C ARG A 77 5.35 -2.81 -24.55
N SER A 78 6.54 -2.67 -23.98
CA SER A 78 6.74 -2.48 -22.55
C SER A 78 6.07 -1.18 -22.05
N ARG A 79 6.18 -0.08 -22.78
CA ARG A 79 5.49 1.19 -22.47
C ARG A 79 3.97 1.03 -22.54
N THR A 80 3.44 0.39 -23.57
CA THR A 80 2.00 0.13 -23.69
C THR A 80 1.47 -0.69 -22.52
N ILE A 81 2.17 -1.76 -22.11
CA ILE A 81 1.78 -2.58 -20.96
C ILE A 81 1.78 -1.75 -19.68
N ARG A 82 2.82 -0.95 -19.42
CA ARG A 82 2.87 -0.08 -18.24
C ARG A 82 1.75 0.98 -18.26
N GLY A 83 1.47 1.57 -19.41
CA GLY A 83 0.39 2.54 -19.58
C GLY A 83 -0.99 1.94 -19.30
N THR A 84 -1.27 0.75 -19.81
CA THR A 84 -2.54 0.05 -19.53
C THR A 84 -2.66 -0.34 -18.06
N MET A 85 -1.58 -0.78 -17.41
CA MET A 85 -1.56 -1.08 -15.98
C MET A 85 -1.80 0.17 -15.14
N LEU A 86 -1.23 1.32 -15.52
CA LEU A 86 -1.46 2.60 -14.85
C LEU A 86 -2.91 3.06 -15.01
N LEU A 87 -3.49 2.92 -16.21
CA LEU A 87 -4.89 3.26 -16.45
C LEU A 87 -5.83 2.42 -15.57
N ILE A 88 -5.59 1.12 -15.48
CA ILE A 88 -6.37 0.23 -14.62
C ILE A 88 -6.18 0.58 -13.14
N LEU A 89 -4.96 0.96 -12.72
CA LEU A 89 -4.72 1.44 -11.37
C LEU A 89 -5.59 2.68 -11.07
N ILE A 90 -5.63 3.65 -11.98
CA ILE A 90 -6.45 4.87 -11.81
C ILE A 90 -7.93 4.50 -11.71
N MET A 91 -8.43 3.64 -12.60
CA MET A 91 -9.81 3.17 -12.53
C MET A 91 -10.13 2.43 -11.23
N ALA A 92 -9.22 1.57 -10.77
CA ALA A 92 -9.37 0.87 -9.50
C ALA A 92 -9.37 1.84 -8.30
N CYS A 93 -8.55 2.89 -8.32
CA CYS A 93 -8.58 3.94 -7.29
C CYS A 93 -9.93 4.67 -7.26
N VAL A 94 -10.49 5.01 -8.41
CA VAL A 94 -11.82 5.64 -8.50
C VAL A 94 -12.90 4.72 -7.93
N VAL A 95 -12.91 3.45 -8.33
CA VAL A 95 -13.90 2.48 -7.83
C VAL A 95 -13.74 2.26 -6.32
N LEU A 96 -12.51 2.20 -5.82
CA LEU A 96 -12.25 2.06 -4.39
C LEU A 96 -12.77 3.29 -3.60
N SER A 97 -12.54 4.51 -4.10
CA SER A 97 -13.06 5.74 -3.48
C SER A 97 -14.58 5.76 -3.44
N LEU A 98 -15.24 5.37 -4.55
CA LEU A 98 -16.69 5.25 -4.60
C LEU A 98 -17.22 4.19 -3.62
N SER A 99 -16.51 3.07 -3.49
CA SER A 99 -16.85 2.03 -2.52
C SER A 99 -16.76 2.53 -1.08
N MET A 100 -15.75 3.36 -0.75
CA MET A 100 -15.65 3.98 0.59
C MET A 100 -16.81 4.94 0.84
N LEU A 101 -17.22 5.69 -0.16
CA LEU A 101 -18.38 6.58 -0.06
C LEU A 101 -19.69 5.77 0.19
N VAL A 102 -19.86 4.65 -0.49
CA VAL A 102 -20.99 3.73 -0.26
C VAL A 102 -20.94 3.18 1.17
N CYS A 103 -19.77 2.77 1.67
CA CYS A 103 -19.60 2.29 3.04
C CYS A 103 -19.93 3.41 4.05
N TYR A 104 -19.55 4.65 3.80
CA TYR A 104 -19.92 5.80 4.61
C TYR A 104 -21.44 5.92 4.75
N PHE A 105 -22.17 5.95 3.65
CA PHE A 105 -23.63 6.07 3.70
C PHE A 105 -24.32 4.86 4.33
N ALA A 106 -23.77 3.66 4.14
CA ALA A 106 -24.31 2.44 4.73
C ALA A 106 -24.15 2.39 6.26
N HIS A 107 -23.06 2.93 6.80
CA HIS A 107 -22.77 2.92 8.25
C HIS A 107 -23.27 4.16 8.97
N SER A 108 -23.47 5.27 8.27
CA SER A 108 -23.87 6.56 8.85
C SER A 108 -25.08 6.48 9.80
N PRO A 109 -26.17 5.74 9.50
CA PRO A 109 -27.32 5.66 10.38
C PRO A 109 -27.09 4.76 11.61
N ALA A 110 -26.19 3.77 11.53
CA ALA A 110 -25.98 2.78 12.58
C ALA A 110 -24.78 3.09 13.49
N ASN A 111 -23.69 3.55 12.92
CA ASN A 111 -22.45 3.88 13.65
C ASN A 111 -21.73 5.05 12.96
N PRO A 112 -22.00 6.30 13.39
CA PRO A 112 -21.42 7.48 12.77
C PRO A 112 -19.90 7.56 12.93
N ALA A 113 -19.32 6.99 14.00
CA ALA A 113 -17.86 6.98 14.20
C ALA A 113 -17.16 6.14 13.10
N ILE A 114 -17.63 4.92 12.86
CA ILE A 114 -17.09 4.08 11.77
C ILE A 114 -17.34 4.72 10.40
N ALA A 115 -18.51 5.34 10.19
CA ALA A 115 -18.81 6.04 8.95
C ALA A 115 -17.77 7.15 8.69
N GLN A 116 -17.44 7.95 9.70
CA GLN A 116 -16.45 9.01 9.59
C GLN A 116 -15.06 8.46 9.21
N LEU A 117 -14.66 7.30 9.76
CA LEU A 117 -13.40 6.64 9.38
C LEU A 117 -13.37 6.25 7.90
N PHE A 118 -14.49 5.78 7.32
CA PHE A 118 -14.57 5.53 5.87
C PHE A 118 -14.40 6.82 5.07
N LEU A 119 -14.99 7.93 5.49
CA LEU A 119 -14.87 9.22 4.80
C LEU A 119 -13.42 9.73 4.82
N ILE A 120 -12.77 9.69 5.98
CA ILE A 120 -11.37 10.08 6.16
C ILE A 120 -10.43 9.17 5.36
N SER A 121 -10.81 7.91 5.18
CA SER A 121 -10.01 6.95 4.40
C SER A 121 -9.98 7.24 2.90
N ILE A 122 -10.94 7.96 2.33
CA ILE A 122 -11.03 8.20 0.88
C ILE A 122 -9.72 8.71 0.26
N PRO A 123 -9.05 9.75 0.78
CA PRO A 123 -7.81 10.25 0.18
C PRO A 123 -6.60 9.34 0.38
N VAL A 124 -6.68 8.37 1.28
CA VAL A 124 -5.51 7.56 1.70
C VAL A 124 -5.67 6.06 1.45
N CYS A 125 -6.83 5.56 1.03
CA CYS A 125 -7.14 4.14 0.89
C CYS A 125 -6.39 3.43 -0.26
N TYR A 126 -5.59 4.14 -1.04
CA TYR A 126 -4.95 3.62 -2.26
C TYR A 126 -3.74 2.72 -2.00
N TYR A 127 -3.22 2.68 -0.78
CA TYR A 127 -2.02 1.93 -0.41
C TYR A 127 -1.96 0.50 -0.98
N PRO A 128 -2.98 -0.37 -0.82
CA PRO A 128 -2.90 -1.74 -1.32
C PRO A 128 -2.84 -1.82 -2.85
N LEU A 129 -3.52 -0.92 -3.56
CA LEU A 129 -3.48 -0.84 -5.02
C LEU A 129 -2.12 -0.36 -5.53
N LEU A 130 -1.58 0.71 -4.94
CA LEU A 130 -0.27 1.27 -5.28
C LEU A 130 0.86 0.27 -5.02
N LEU A 131 0.82 -0.43 -3.88
CA LEU A 131 1.81 -1.44 -3.54
C LEU A 131 1.80 -2.60 -4.54
N ASN A 132 0.62 -3.07 -4.93
CA ASN A 132 0.50 -4.13 -5.94
C ASN A 132 1.02 -3.68 -7.31
N TYR A 133 0.72 -2.46 -7.73
CA TYR A 133 1.27 -1.89 -8.96
C TYR A 133 2.80 -1.85 -8.95
N ILE A 134 3.41 -1.31 -7.87
CA ILE A 134 4.88 -1.25 -7.73
C ILE A 134 5.47 -2.67 -7.71
N ASN A 135 4.87 -3.60 -6.97
CA ASN A 135 5.30 -4.99 -6.93
C ASN A 135 5.35 -5.58 -8.33
N THR A 136 4.31 -5.39 -9.11
CA THR A 136 4.15 -5.93 -10.46
C THR A 136 5.16 -5.34 -11.44
N VAL A 137 5.27 -4.02 -11.49
CA VAL A 137 6.21 -3.34 -12.40
C VAL A 137 7.65 -3.65 -11.99
N SER A 138 7.98 -3.62 -10.70
CA SER A 138 9.34 -3.89 -10.23
C SER A 138 9.76 -5.35 -10.45
N GLN A 139 8.83 -6.30 -10.36
CA GLN A 139 9.08 -7.71 -10.69
C GLN A 139 9.26 -7.90 -12.20
N GLY A 140 8.41 -7.30 -13.01
CA GLY A 140 8.51 -7.36 -14.46
C GLY A 140 9.81 -6.77 -14.99
N ASP A 141 10.28 -5.67 -14.42
CA ASP A 141 11.54 -5.00 -14.76
C ASP A 141 12.77 -5.58 -14.05
N ASN A 142 12.60 -6.59 -13.19
CA ASN A 142 13.66 -7.17 -12.35
C ASN A 142 14.39 -6.13 -11.46
N HIS A 143 13.67 -5.09 -11.02
CA HIS A 143 14.16 -4.06 -10.11
C HIS A 143 13.85 -4.37 -8.64
N ILE A 144 14.52 -5.39 -8.07
CA ILE A 144 14.29 -5.90 -6.71
C ILE A 144 14.59 -4.84 -5.63
N GLY A 145 15.57 -3.97 -5.85
CA GLY A 145 15.87 -2.88 -4.92
C GLY A 145 14.71 -1.91 -4.72
N ARG A 146 14.01 -1.53 -5.80
CA ARG A 146 12.81 -0.69 -5.73
C ARG A 146 11.69 -1.36 -4.94
N LEU A 147 11.50 -2.66 -5.17
CA LEU A 147 10.52 -3.47 -4.45
C LEU A 147 10.80 -3.50 -2.94
N SER A 148 12.07 -3.67 -2.55
CA SER A 148 12.48 -3.68 -1.15
C SER A 148 12.23 -2.32 -0.48
N ILE A 149 12.58 -1.21 -1.15
CA ILE A 149 12.32 0.15 -0.66
C ILE A 149 10.82 0.40 -0.49
N ALA A 150 10.00 0.02 -1.47
CA ALA A 150 8.55 0.21 -1.42
C ALA A 150 7.87 -0.56 -0.27
N ARG A 151 8.46 -1.66 0.19
CA ARG A 151 7.95 -2.43 1.33
C ARG A 151 8.41 -1.92 2.69
N LEU A 152 9.65 -1.46 2.78
CA LEU A 152 10.25 -1.09 4.06
C LEU A 152 10.05 0.37 4.41
N LEU A 153 10.26 1.26 3.44
CA LEU A 153 10.28 2.71 3.68
C LEU A 153 8.96 3.26 4.24
N PRO A 154 7.77 2.89 3.71
CA PRO A 154 6.51 3.37 4.26
C PRO A 154 6.34 3.00 5.74
N THR A 155 6.62 1.75 6.10
CA THR A 155 6.45 1.27 7.47
C THR A 155 7.45 1.90 8.43
N LEU A 156 8.71 2.09 8.01
CA LEU A 156 9.71 2.80 8.81
C LEU A 156 9.31 4.25 9.08
N LEU A 157 8.90 4.98 8.05
CA LEU A 157 8.44 6.36 8.20
C LEU A 157 7.19 6.44 9.07
N TYR A 158 6.27 5.50 8.93
CA TYR A 158 5.10 5.44 9.79
C TYR A 158 5.50 5.25 11.26
N ILE A 159 6.35 4.29 11.58
CA ILE A 159 6.78 4.02 12.96
C ILE A 159 7.39 5.28 13.58
N LEU A 160 8.29 5.95 12.88
CA LEU A 160 8.94 7.17 13.37
C LEU A 160 7.92 8.30 13.61
N THR A 161 7.03 8.53 12.64
CA THR A 161 6.01 9.56 12.74
C THR A 161 4.98 9.23 13.82
N ALA A 162 4.52 7.98 13.90
CA ALA A 162 3.53 7.55 14.87
C ALA A 162 4.02 7.74 16.32
N VAL A 163 5.25 7.30 16.62
CA VAL A 163 5.83 7.48 17.95
C VAL A 163 5.89 8.96 18.33
N PHE A 164 6.33 9.82 17.40
CA PHE A 164 6.42 11.24 17.65
C PHE A 164 5.04 11.90 17.86
N VAL A 165 4.10 11.63 16.95
CA VAL A 165 2.77 12.26 16.97
C VAL A 165 1.96 11.78 18.18
N TYR A 166 1.94 10.46 18.44
CA TYR A 166 1.13 9.89 19.53
C TYR A 166 1.62 10.28 20.91
N GLN A 167 2.92 10.55 21.07
CA GLN A 167 3.47 11.08 22.33
C GLN A 167 3.07 12.53 22.58
N GLN A 168 2.91 13.34 21.53
CA GLN A 168 2.63 14.78 21.66
C GLN A 168 1.12 15.09 21.70
N TRP A 169 0.33 14.40 20.89
CA TRP A 169 -1.10 14.72 20.68
C TRP A 169 -2.05 13.57 21.05
N GLY A 170 -1.51 12.41 21.45
CA GLY A 170 -2.30 11.21 21.66
C GLY A 170 -2.60 10.47 20.34
N ALA A 171 -3.29 9.34 20.46
CA ALA A 171 -3.72 8.54 19.33
C ALA A 171 -5.22 8.26 19.41
N ASP A 172 -5.91 8.49 18.32
CA ASP A 172 -7.29 8.09 18.07
C ASP A 172 -7.40 7.34 16.73
N SER A 173 -8.56 6.76 16.48
CA SER A 173 -8.77 5.95 15.28
C SER A 173 -8.59 6.77 13.99
N GLU A 174 -8.98 8.04 13.98
CA GLU A 174 -8.86 8.93 12.82
C GLU A 174 -7.41 9.29 12.52
N SER A 175 -6.62 9.65 13.55
CA SER A 175 -5.21 9.99 13.39
C SER A 175 -4.40 8.79 12.91
N VAL A 176 -4.68 7.57 13.41
CA VAL A 176 -3.98 6.36 12.98
C VAL A 176 -4.24 6.06 11.52
N ILE A 177 -5.49 6.09 11.05
CA ILE A 177 -5.81 5.86 9.64
C ILE A 177 -5.14 6.91 8.76
N SER A 178 -5.28 8.19 9.10
CA SER A 178 -4.75 9.31 8.31
C SER A 178 -3.22 9.25 8.21
N ILE A 179 -2.53 9.03 9.31
CA ILE A 179 -1.07 9.01 9.36
C ILE A 179 -0.53 7.74 8.71
N GLN A 180 -1.03 6.57 9.10
CA GLN A 180 -0.50 5.30 8.60
C GLN A 180 -0.68 5.17 7.09
N TRP A 181 -1.91 5.32 6.61
CA TRP A 181 -2.22 5.12 5.21
C TRP A 181 -1.87 6.33 4.36
N GLY A 182 -1.87 7.53 4.94
CA GLY A 182 -1.37 8.74 4.30
C GLY A 182 0.10 8.64 3.97
N ILE A 183 0.94 8.25 4.93
CA ILE A 183 2.38 8.03 4.71
C ILE A 183 2.59 6.90 3.70
N TYR A 184 1.87 5.79 3.84
CA TYR A 184 2.01 4.66 2.94
C TYR A 184 1.68 5.04 1.50
N SER A 185 0.55 5.70 1.28
CA SER A 185 0.12 6.14 -0.06
C SER A 185 1.06 7.20 -0.64
N ALA A 186 1.47 8.19 0.14
CA ALA A 186 2.36 9.26 -0.30
C ALA A 186 3.74 8.73 -0.72
N VAL A 187 4.36 7.86 0.09
CA VAL A 187 5.67 7.27 -0.24
C VAL A 187 5.59 6.43 -1.52
N LEU A 188 4.54 5.62 -1.68
CA LEU A 188 4.39 4.80 -2.87
C LEU A 188 4.11 5.65 -4.11
N LEU A 189 3.35 6.73 -4.01
CA LEU A 189 3.16 7.68 -5.11
C LEU A 189 4.49 8.33 -5.52
N ILE A 190 5.30 8.77 -4.58
CA ILE A 190 6.64 9.32 -4.87
C ILE A 190 7.51 8.28 -5.58
N ILE A 191 7.48 7.01 -5.14
CA ILE A 191 8.23 5.92 -5.78
C ILE A 191 7.72 5.70 -7.23
N ILE A 192 6.41 5.71 -7.46
CA ILE A 192 5.83 5.57 -8.79
C ILE A 192 6.28 6.73 -9.68
N LEU A 193 6.12 7.97 -9.23
CA LEU A 193 6.50 9.16 -10.00
C LEU A 193 8.01 9.21 -10.30
N SER A 194 8.85 8.81 -9.35
CA SER A 194 10.31 8.75 -9.57
C SER A 194 10.73 7.63 -10.53
N ALA A 195 9.90 6.60 -10.66
CA ALA A 195 10.16 5.46 -11.53
C ALA A 195 9.77 5.71 -13.00
N HIS A 196 8.97 6.75 -13.26
CA HIS A 196 8.44 7.09 -14.58
C HIS A 196 8.97 8.40 -15.17
N PRO A 197 10.30 8.68 -15.17
CA PRO A 197 10.81 9.90 -15.80
C PRO A 197 10.76 9.87 -17.34
N LYS A 198 10.20 8.81 -17.95
CA LYS A 198 10.24 8.54 -19.41
C LYS A 198 8.93 7.92 -19.94
N ILE A 199 7.78 8.36 -19.45
CA ILE A 199 6.52 8.10 -20.16
C ILE A 199 6.31 9.14 -21.24
#